data_2bda8d4203ddda59eb3713e499ba6fd5
#
_entry.id   2bda8d4203ddda59eb3713e499ba6fd5
#
_cell.length_a   1.000
_cell.length_b   1.000
_cell.length_c   1.000
_cell.angle_alpha   90.00
_cell.angle_beta   90.00
_cell.angle_gamma   90.00
#
_symmetry.space_group_name_H-M   'P 1'
#
loop_
_entity.id
_entity.type
_entity.pdbx_description
1 polymer ?
#
loop_
_entity_poly.entity_id
_entity_poly.type
_entity_poly.pdbx_seq_one_letter_code
_entity_poly.pdbx_strand_id
1 'polypeptide(L)'
;MSRSWIAALSAIFLFPLAAVAGDLQHDAAAVFQPIDSSLVASVVKNNDVTPAKVELGRKLFFEPRLSKSQLLSCATCHNLSTGGVDAGPTSVGHGWQKGPRRAPTVLNAVFNVAQFWDGRAADLKAQAKGPVQASVEMNNTPAAVEATLSSMPAYVAEFQKAFPSDATPVSFDNMAKAVEAFETTLITPNARFDLFLKGDATAINDVEKKGLRLFIDKGCAGCHGGVNLGGAAYFPFGVAQNPSELIRPFADKGRSAVTKSSADDFVFRAAPLRNVALRAPYFHTGQVWTLEEAVNLMAADQLNETLTPDETGAIVAFLGTLTGDQPRIEYPILPPRGKDTPHPQY
;
A
#
# COMPACT_ATOMS: atom_id res chain seq x y z
N MET A 1 -36.96 76.01 33.20
CA MET A 1 -37.22 74.58 32.94
C MET A 1 -36.14 74.04 31.99
N SER A 2 -35.05 73.52 32.54
CA SER A 2 -33.89 72.99 31.75
C SER A 2 -34.07 71.48 31.63
N ARG A 3 -34.10 70.95 30.41
CA ARG A 3 -34.12 69.52 30.11
C ARG A 3 -32.70 69.08 29.79
N SER A 4 -32.11 68.31 30.71
CA SER A 4 -30.81 67.63 30.50
C SER A 4 -31.03 66.37 29.68
N TRP A 5 -30.31 66.24 28.56
CA TRP A 5 -30.25 65.02 27.76
C TRP A 5 -29.06 64.23 28.21
N ILE A 6 -29.29 63.04 28.74
CA ILE A 6 -28.23 62.04 29.03
C ILE A 6 -28.02 61.18 27.79
N ALA A 7 -26.88 61.32 27.15
CA ALA A 7 -26.49 60.45 26.07
C ALA A 7 -25.86 59.15 26.66
N ALA A 8 -26.53 58.03 26.43
CA ALA A 8 -25.98 56.72 26.78
C ALA A 8 -25.00 56.26 25.68
N LEU A 9 -23.71 56.21 25.97
CA LEU A 9 -22.71 55.55 25.14
C LEU A 9 -22.79 54.03 25.34
N SER A 10 -23.33 53.30 24.34
CA SER A 10 -23.23 51.84 24.29
C SER A 10 -21.84 51.44 23.78
N ALA A 11 -20.98 50.96 24.67
CA ALA A 11 -19.71 50.37 24.33
C ALA A 11 -19.95 48.97 23.70
N ILE A 12 -19.76 48.84 22.40
CA ILE A 12 -19.74 47.54 21.71
C ILE A 12 -18.41 46.85 22.04
N PHE A 13 -18.43 45.89 22.93
CA PHE A 13 -17.33 44.96 23.14
C PHE A 13 -17.23 44.02 21.96
N LEU A 14 -16.33 44.31 21.03
CA LEU A 14 -15.86 43.35 20.05
C LEU A 14 -14.99 42.31 20.76
N PHE A 15 -15.57 41.18 21.14
CA PHE A 15 -14.76 40.00 21.47
C PHE A 15 -14.09 39.50 20.19
N PRO A 16 -12.76 39.38 20.14
CA PRO A 16 -12.14 38.70 19.05
C PRO A 16 -12.58 37.23 19.10
N LEU A 17 -13.29 36.73 18.08
CA LEU A 17 -13.39 35.30 17.82
C LEU A 17 -11.96 34.80 17.58
N ALA A 18 -11.26 34.42 18.64
CA ALA A 18 -10.12 33.52 18.53
C ALA A 18 -10.72 32.20 17.98
N ALA A 19 -10.58 31.99 16.67
CA ALA A 19 -10.77 30.68 16.10
C ALA A 19 -9.87 29.73 16.93
N VAL A 20 -10.47 28.84 17.69
CA VAL A 20 -9.77 27.75 18.35
C VAL A 20 -9.21 26.92 17.21
N ALA A 21 -8.00 27.23 16.78
CA ALA A 21 -7.23 26.34 15.91
C ALA A 21 -7.08 25.06 16.73
N GLY A 22 -7.87 24.04 16.39
CA GLY A 22 -7.80 22.73 17.04
C GLY A 22 -6.35 22.28 17.04
N ASP A 23 -5.93 21.61 18.10
CA ASP A 23 -4.58 21.04 18.18
C ASP A 23 -4.42 20.09 16.99
N LEU A 24 -3.55 20.45 16.04
CA LEU A 24 -3.30 19.68 14.84
C LEU A 24 -2.96 18.21 15.15
N GLN A 25 -2.27 17.98 16.25
CA GLN A 25 -1.89 16.64 16.70
C GLN A 25 -3.11 15.84 17.16
N HIS A 26 -4.03 16.49 17.88
CA HIS A 26 -5.29 15.90 18.30
C HIS A 26 -6.17 15.56 17.08
N ASP A 27 -6.32 16.49 16.13
CA ASP A 27 -7.09 16.29 14.91
C ASP A 27 -6.51 15.15 14.06
N ALA A 28 -5.17 15.11 13.94
CA ALA A 28 -4.48 14.04 13.23
C ALA A 28 -4.67 12.68 13.91
N ALA A 29 -4.57 12.61 15.24
CA ALA A 29 -4.76 11.36 16.00
C ALA A 29 -6.21 10.83 15.93
N ALA A 30 -7.19 11.68 15.65
CA ALA A 30 -8.57 11.26 15.43
C ALA A 30 -8.78 10.50 14.10
N VAL A 31 -7.89 10.71 13.11
CA VAL A 31 -8.02 10.18 11.74
C VAL A 31 -6.95 9.14 11.40
N PHE A 32 -5.74 9.30 11.94
CA PHE A 32 -4.59 8.48 11.60
C PHE A 32 -4.10 7.68 12.80
N GLN A 33 -3.41 6.58 12.52
CA GLN A 33 -2.78 5.74 13.53
C GLN A 33 -1.30 5.51 13.18
N PRO A 34 -0.38 5.55 14.15
CA PRO A 34 1.01 5.19 13.91
C PRO A 34 1.12 3.69 13.63
N ILE A 35 2.12 3.30 12.83
CA ILE A 35 2.44 1.88 12.66
C ILE A 35 3.05 1.35 13.97
N ASP A 36 2.46 0.25 14.46
CA ASP A 36 2.98 -0.54 15.57
C ASP A 36 2.99 -2.03 15.14
N SER A 37 4.09 -2.73 15.42
CA SER A 37 4.24 -4.14 15.07
C SER A 37 3.21 -5.05 15.76
N SER A 38 2.69 -4.64 16.92
CA SER A 38 1.63 -5.37 17.63
C SER A 38 0.32 -5.45 16.83
N LEU A 39 0.08 -4.48 15.92
CA LEU A 39 -1.10 -4.46 15.05
C LEU A 39 -1.12 -5.63 14.05
N VAL A 40 0.06 -6.15 13.67
CA VAL A 40 0.16 -7.25 12.69
C VAL A 40 -0.60 -8.49 13.18
N ALA A 41 -0.45 -8.85 14.45
CA ALA A 41 -1.14 -10.01 15.03
C ALA A 41 -2.68 -9.86 15.02
N SER A 42 -3.19 -8.65 15.02
CA SER A 42 -4.64 -8.38 15.00
C SER A 42 -5.27 -8.51 13.61
N VAL A 43 -4.48 -8.38 12.55
CA VAL A 43 -4.97 -8.35 11.17
C VAL A 43 -4.72 -9.66 10.41
N VAL A 44 -3.68 -10.43 10.77
CA VAL A 44 -3.41 -11.74 10.16
C VAL A 44 -4.34 -12.78 10.77
N LYS A 45 -5.15 -13.40 9.92
CA LYS A 45 -6.15 -14.41 10.34
C LYS A 45 -5.82 -15.75 9.67
N ASN A 46 -6.02 -16.84 10.41
CA ASN A 46 -5.90 -18.21 9.89
C ASN A 46 -4.50 -18.58 9.37
N ASN A 47 -3.46 -17.89 9.85
CA ASN A 47 -2.08 -18.24 9.59
C ASN A 47 -1.18 -17.83 10.75
N ASP A 48 -0.72 -18.77 11.53
CA ASP A 48 0.24 -18.52 12.61
C ASP A 48 1.57 -18.08 12.00
N VAL A 49 1.97 -16.86 12.26
CA VAL A 49 3.26 -16.31 11.79
C VAL A 49 4.36 -16.85 12.71
N THR A 50 5.08 -17.88 12.23
CA THR A 50 6.22 -18.45 12.96
C THR A 50 7.55 -18.06 12.30
N PRO A 51 8.68 -18.04 13.03
CA PRO A 51 9.99 -17.76 12.44
C PRO A 51 10.33 -18.70 11.28
N ALA A 52 9.91 -19.97 11.36
CA ALA A 52 10.13 -20.93 10.29
C ALA A 52 9.36 -20.59 9.00
N LYS A 53 8.10 -20.15 9.13
CA LYS A 53 7.30 -19.68 7.99
C LYS A 53 7.85 -18.39 7.40
N VAL A 54 8.29 -17.44 8.24
CA VAL A 54 8.90 -16.19 7.79
C VAL A 54 10.17 -16.46 6.98
N GLU A 55 11.06 -17.33 7.47
CA GLU A 55 12.29 -17.65 6.77
C GLU A 55 12.04 -18.38 5.44
N LEU A 56 11.13 -19.35 5.43
CA LEU A 56 10.71 -20.02 4.20
C LEU A 56 10.07 -19.00 3.23
N GLY A 57 9.19 -18.15 3.71
CA GLY A 57 8.53 -17.12 2.91
C GLY A 57 9.50 -16.12 2.31
N ARG A 58 10.54 -15.72 3.07
CA ARG A 58 11.62 -14.88 2.57
C ARG A 58 12.31 -15.52 1.37
N LYS A 59 12.65 -16.81 1.42
CA LYS A 59 13.24 -17.52 0.28
C LYS A 59 12.29 -17.60 -0.89
N LEU A 60 11.02 -17.93 -0.65
CA LEU A 60 9.99 -18.04 -1.69
C LEU A 60 9.71 -16.70 -2.38
N PHE A 61 9.76 -15.59 -1.66
CA PHE A 61 9.59 -14.24 -2.21
C PHE A 61 10.68 -13.90 -3.24
N PHE A 62 11.89 -14.41 -3.05
CA PHE A 62 13.03 -14.25 -3.97
C PHE A 62 13.21 -15.43 -4.93
N GLU A 63 12.34 -16.44 -4.93
CA GLU A 63 12.50 -17.69 -5.68
C GLU A 63 12.00 -17.58 -7.13
N PRO A 64 12.88 -17.46 -8.13
CA PRO A 64 12.44 -17.31 -9.52
C PRO A 64 11.87 -18.60 -10.12
N ARG A 65 12.18 -19.78 -9.55
CA ARG A 65 11.66 -21.07 -10.02
C ARG A 65 10.16 -21.26 -9.73
N LEU A 66 9.53 -20.33 -9.03
CA LEU A 66 8.07 -20.27 -8.92
C LEU A 66 7.40 -19.80 -10.22
N SER A 67 8.15 -19.15 -11.14
CA SER A 67 7.65 -18.79 -12.46
C SER A 67 7.96 -19.87 -13.50
N LYS A 68 7.15 -19.96 -14.56
CA LYS A 68 7.34 -20.92 -15.65
C LYS A 68 8.69 -20.73 -16.34
N SER A 69 9.09 -19.50 -16.60
CA SER A 69 10.39 -19.16 -17.19
C SER A 69 11.55 -19.28 -16.21
N GLN A 70 11.30 -19.38 -14.92
CA GLN A 70 12.29 -19.34 -13.84
C GLN A 70 13.16 -18.08 -13.83
N LEU A 71 12.59 -16.96 -14.34
CA LEU A 71 13.24 -15.64 -14.38
C LEU A 71 12.58 -14.63 -13.44
N LEU A 72 11.36 -14.90 -12.98
CA LEU A 72 10.52 -13.96 -12.26
C LEU A 72 10.21 -14.48 -10.87
N SER A 73 10.41 -13.63 -9.87
CA SER A 73 10.01 -13.86 -8.47
C SER A 73 9.10 -12.71 -8.01
N CYS A 74 8.56 -12.78 -6.79
CA CYS A 74 7.82 -11.65 -6.21
C CYS A 74 8.70 -10.39 -6.16
N ALA A 75 9.97 -10.54 -5.79
CA ALA A 75 10.94 -9.45 -5.72
C ALA A 75 11.22 -8.78 -7.09
N THR A 76 10.90 -9.42 -8.21
CA THR A 76 11.08 -8.83 -9.55
C THR A 76 10.14 -7.64 -9.74
N CYS A 77 8.87 -7.76 -9.34
CA CYS A 77 7.84 -6.71 -9.47
C CYS A 77 7.64 -5.92 -8.18
N HIS A 78 8.08 -6.46 -7.04
CA HIS A 78 8.01 -5.84 -5.73
C HIS A 78 9.41 -5.64 -5.15
N ASN A 79 10.22 -4.81 -5.83
CA ASN A 79 11.59 -4.54 -5.42
C ASN A 79 11.60 -3.74 -4.11
N LEU A 80 12.12 -4.35 -3.05
CA LEU A 80 12.17 -3.75 -1.72
C LEU A 80 13.09 -2.51 -1.66
N SER A 81 14.07 -2.41 -2.55
CA SER A 81 14.97 -1.25 -2.64
C SER A 81 14.29 -0.01 -3.27
N THR A 82 13.14 -0.18 -3.91
CA THR A 82 12.38 0.90 -4.58
C THR A 82 10.98 1.08 -3.97
N GLY A 83 10.87 0.89 -2.66
CA GLY A 83 9.60 1.04 -1.95
C GLY A 83 8.62 -0.13 -2.15
N GLY A 84 9.11 -1.32 -2.49
CA GLY A 84 8.29 -2.52 -2.65
C GLY A 84 7.40 -2.53 -3.89
N VAL A 85 7.81 -1.82 -4.93
CA VAL A 85 7.09 -1.69 -6.22
C VAL A 85 8.03 -1.94 -7.40
N ASP A 86 7.45 -2.09 -8.59
CA ASP A 86 8.19 -2.06 -9.86
C ASP A 86 8.66 -0.63 -10.20
N ALA A 87 9.78 -0.51 -10.90
CA ALA A 87 10.29 0.78 -11.37
C ALA A 87 9.53 1.31 -12.60
N GLY A 88 8.83 0.45 -13.34
CA GLY A 88 8.05 0.82 -14.53
C GLY A 88 6.60 1.18 -14.25
N PRO A 89 5.88 1.71 -15.24
CA PRO A 89 4.45 1.96 -15.15
C PRO A 89 3.64 0.69 -14.83
N THR A 90 3.98 -0.42 -15.49
CA THR A 90 3.43 -1.76 -15.20
C THR A 90 4.54 -2.78 -15.27
N SER A 91 4.38 -3.89 -14.55
CA SER A 91 5.39 -4.95 -14.52
C SER A 91 5.47 -5.72 -15.85
N VAL A 92 6.68 -6.20 -16.15
CA VAL A 92 6.94 -7.07 -17.28
C VAL A 92 7.06 -8.51 -16.77
N GLY A 93 6.17 -9.38 -17.23
CA GLY A 93 6.09 -10.76 -16.80
C GLY A 93 6.57 -11.76 -17.86
N HIS A 94 6.05 -12.99 -17.77
CA HIS A 94 6.43 -14.11 -18.65
C HIS A 94 6.23 -13.75 -20.12
N GLY A 95 7.22 -14.12 -20.95
CA GLY A 95 7.19 -13.81 -22.39
C GLY A 95 7.21 -12.31 -22.71
N TRP A 96 7.75 -11.49 -21.80
CA TRP A 96 7.83 -10.03 -21.93
C TRP A 96 6.46 -9.33 -21.99
N GLN A 97 5.39 -10.00 -21.56
CA GLN A 97 4.07 -9.43 -21.49
C GLN A 97 3.97 -8.39 -20.37
N LYS A 98 3.17 -7.36 -20.59
CA LYS A 98 2.93 -6.32 -19.59
C LYS A 98 1.63 -6.55 -18.84
N GLY A 99 1.66 -6.41 -17.54
CA GLY A 99 0.46 -6.37 -16.72
C GLY A 99 -0.43 -5.16 -17.04
N PRO A 100 -1.73 -5.23 -16.78
CA PRO A 100 -2.67 -4.15 -17.07
C PRO A 100 -2.59 -3.00 -16.06
N ARG A 101 -2.03 -3.26 -14.87
CA ARG A 101 -1.94 -2.30 -13.77
C ARG A 101 -0.56 -2.35 -13.14
N ARG A 102 -0.17 -1.24 -12.53
CA ARG A 102 1.02 -1.11 -11.70
C ARG A 102 0.99 -2.07 -10.52
N ALA A 103 2.11 -2.71 -10.20
CA ALA A 103 2.28 -3.49 -8.99
C ALA A 103 2.18 -2.55 -7.75
N PRO A 104 1.22 -2.76 -6.84
CA PRO A 104 1.15 -1.99 -5.61
C PRO A 104 2.28 -2.38 -4.66
N THR A 105 2.62 -1.51 -3.72
CA THR A 105 3.66 -1.82 -2.73
C THR A 105 3.29 -3.01 -1.85
N VAL A 106 4.28 -3.85 -1.54
CA VAL A 106 4.20 -4.88 -0.50
C VAL A 106 4.49 -4.33 0.90
N LEU A 107 5.11 -3.13 0.99
CA LEU A 107 5.37 -2.50 2.29
C LEU A 107 4.05 -2.12 2.95
N ASN A 108 3.88 -2.53 4.20
CA ASN A 108 2.66 -2.32 4.99
C ASN A 108 1.39 -2.94 4.38
N ALA A 109 1.50 -3.81 3.37
CA ALA A 109 0.35 -4.39 2.68
C ALA A 109 -0.54 -5.24 3.62
N VAL A 110 0.01 -5.75 4.71
CA VAL A 110 -0.71 -6.49 5.76
C VAL A 110 -1.87 -5.69 6.37
N PHE A 111 -1.79 -4.35 6.38
CA PHE A 111 -2.82 -3.47 6.93
C PHE A 111 -3.92 -3.10 5.92
N ASN A 112 -3.85 -3.56 4.69
CA ASN A 112 -4.90 -3.33 3.71
C ASN A 112 -6.12 -4.22 3.95
N VAL A 113 -7.32 -3.69 3.74
CA VAL A 113 -8.59 -4.45 3.87
C VAL A 113 -8.68 -5.63 2.90
N ALA A 114 -8.01 -5.54 1.78
CA ALA A 114 -7.84 -6.59 0.76
C ALA A 114 -6.69 -6.22 -0.17
N GLN A 115 -6.23 -7.16 -0.99
CA GLN A 115 -5.09 -6.96 -1.87
C GLN A 115 -5.53 -6.70 -3.31
N PHE A 116 -4.59 -6.20 -4.14
CA PHE A 116 -4.81 -5.60 -5.46
C PHE A 116 -5.57 -4.26 -5.41
N TRP A 117 -5.58 -3.54 -6.54
CA TRP A 117 -6.28 -2.26 -6.66
C TRP A 117 -7.81 -2.40 -6.57
N ASP A 118 -8.35 -3.52 -7.02
CA ASP A 118 -9.78 -3.85 -7.05
C ASP A 118 -10.24 -4.68 -5.84
N GLY A 119 -9.32 -5.10 -4.97
CA GLY A 119 -9.60 -5.89 -3.78
C GLY A 119 -10.05 -7.32 -4.05
N ARG A 120 -9.63 -7.93 -5.18
CA ARG A 120 -10.02 -9.29 -5.56
C ARG A 120 -9.42 -10.40 -4.71
N ALA A 121 -8.40 -10.12 -3.89
CA ALA A 121 -7.85 -11.07 -2.93
C ALA A 121 -8.07 -10.56 -1.49
N ALA A 122 -8.65 -11.42 -0.65
CA ALA A 122 -9.07 -11.06 0.71
C ALA A 122 -7.88 -10.80 1.66
N ASP A 123 -6.75 -11.45 1.44
CA ASP A 123 -5.55 -11.42 2.29
C ASP A 123 -4.28 -11.58 1.45
N LEU A 124 -3.12 -11.50 2.09
CA LEU A 124 -1.81 -11.66 1.44
C LEU A 124 -1.62 -13.08 0.89
N LYS A 125 -2.10 -14.10 1.59
CA LYS A 125 -2.06 -15.49 1.13
C LYS A 125 -2.85 -15.67 -0.17
N ALA A 126 -4.05 -15.15 -0.26
CA ALA A 126 -4.86 -15.20 -1.48
C ALA A 126 -4.20 -14.42 -2.62
N GLN A 127 -3.56 -13.28 -2.31
CA GLN A 127 -2.83 -12.48 -3.28
C GLN A 127 -1.63 -13.25 -3.84
N ALA A 128 -0.80 -13.88 -3.00
CA ALA A 128 0.41 -14.59 -3.41
C ALA A 128 0.15 -15.70 -4.43
N LYS A 129 -1.05 -16.28 -4.44
CA LYS A 129 -1.48 -17.30 -5.42
C LYS A 129 -1.77 -16.74 -6.81
N GLY A 130 -2.22 -15.49 -6.90
CA GLY A 130 -2.66 -14.88 -8.15
C GLY A 130 -1.55 -14.71 -9.18
N PRO A 131 -0.49 -13.94 -8.89
CA PRO A 131 0.63 -13.68 -9.81
C PRO A 131 1.31 -14.93 -10.32
N VAL A 132 1.44 -15.97 -9.48
CA VAL A 132 2.04 -17.24 -9.88
C VAL A 132 1.28 -17.86 -11.06
N GLN A 133 -0.05 -17.74 -11.08
CA GLN A 133 -0.92 -18.35 -12.09
C GLN A 133 -1.24 -17.41 -13.26
N ALA A 134 -1.06 -16.11 -13.11
CA ALA A 134 -1.38 -15.12 -14.13
C ALA A 134 -0.44 -15.27 -15.34
N SER A 135 -1.02 -15.44 -16.54
CA SER A 135 -0.27 -15.67 -17.78
C SER A 135 0.67 -14.51 -18.14
N VAL A 136 0.28 -13.29 -17.82
CA VAL A 136 1.06 -12.06 -18.05
C VAL A 136 2.06 -11.76 -16.92
N GLU A 137 2.09 -12.57 -15.86
CA GLU A 137 3.01 -12.42 -14.72
C GLU A 137 3.96 -13.63 -14.65
N MET A 138 3.73 -14.61 -13.78
CA MET A 138 4.64 -15.75 -13.60
C MET A 138 4.27 -16.98 -14.46
N ASN A 139 3.03 -17.05 -14.97
CA ASN A 139 2.51 -18.06 -15.93
C ASN A 139 2.77 -19.51 -15.52
N ASN A 140 2.62 -19.83 -14.24
CA ASN A 140 2.87 -21.19 -13.75
C ASN A 140 1.57 -21.83 -13.23
N THR A 141 1.62 -23.09 -12.85
CA THR A 141 0.50 -23.82 -12.26
C THR A 141 0.82 -24.27 -10.84
N PRO A 142 -0.19 -24.42 -9.96
CA PRO A 142 0.02 -24.98 -8.61
C PRO A 142 0.80 -26.31 -8.61
N ALA A 143 0.42 -27.23 -9.47
CA ALA A 143 1.08 -28.53 -9.57
C ALA A 143 2.56 -28.43 -10.01
N ALA A 144 2.88 -27.54 -10.96
CA ALA A 144 4.26 -27.34 -11.39
C ALA A 144 5.12 -26.66 -10.31
N VAL A 145 4.54 -25.74 -9.53
CA VAL A 145 5.21 -25.13 -8.36
C VAL A 145 5.50 -26.19 -7.30
N GLU A 146 4.52 -27.01 -6.93
CA GLU A 146 4.68 -28.09 -5.96
C GLU A 146 5.73 -29.11 -6.41
N ALA A 147 5.70 -29.53 -7.68
CA ALA A 147 6.70 -30.42 -8.25
C ALA A 147 8.11 -29.82 -8.20
N THR A 148 8.24 -28.52 -8.55
CA THR A 148 9.52 -27.79 -8.50
C THR A 148 10.07 -27.75 -7.08
N LEU A 149 9.26 -27.35 -6.09
CA LEU A 149 9.69 -27.24 -4.69
C LEU A 149 10.00 -28.62 -4.09
N SER A 150 9.19 -29.64 -4.40
CA SER A 150 9.41 -31.01 -3.93
C SER A 150 10.66 -31.67 -4.51
N SER A 151 11.13 -31.22 -5.66
CA SER A 151 12.36 -31.75 -6.29
C SER A 151 13.66 -31.31 -5.57
N MET A 152 13.54 -30.37 -4.62
CA MET A 152 14.68 -29.79 -3.90
C MET A 152 14.62 -30.20 -2.41
N PRO A 153 15.45 -31.15 -1.95
CA PRO A 153 15.39 -31.67 -0.58
C PRO A 153 15.49 -30.60 0.51
N ALA A 154 16.22 -29.52 0.28
CA ALA A 154 16.32 -28.44 1.25
C ALA A 154 14.98 -27.70 1.42
N TYR A 155 14.22 -27.44 0.34
CA TYR A 155 12.87 -26.91 0.48
C TYR A 155 11.93 -27.87 1.17
N VAL A 156 11.99 -29.17 0.85
CA VAL A 156 11.16 -30.17 1.53
C VAL A 156 11.38 -30.11 3.05
N ALA A 157 12.64 -30.07 3.50
CA ALA A 157 12.97 -29.95 4.93
C ALA A 157 12.47 -28.63 5.55
N GLU A 158 12.56 -27.51 4.83
CA GLU A 158 12.08 -26.21 5.30
C GLU A 158 10.55 -26.16 5.40
N PHE A 159 9.83 -26.73 4.44
CA PHE A 159 8.38 -26.85 4.51
C PHE A 159 7.95 -27.76 5.68
N GLN A 160 8.62 -28.89 5.91
CA GLN A 160 8.36 -29.74 7.06
C GLN A 160 8.55 -29.00 8.40
N LYS A 161 9.58 -28.16 8.50
CA LYS A 161 9.84 -27.33 9.68
C LYS A 161 8.79 -26.22 9.85
N ALA A 162 8.33 -25.62 8.76
CA ALA A 162 7.35 -24.53 8.79
C ALA A 162 5.92 -25.03 9.01
N PHE A 163 5.60 -26.25 8.57
CA PHE A 163 4.29 -26.87 8.62
C PHE A 163 4.34 -28.32 9.19
N PRO A 164 4.78 -28.48 10.44
CA PRO A 164 5.05 -29.80 11.02
C PRO A 164 3.82 -30.69 11.20
N SER A 165 2.62 -30.10 11.24
CA SER A 165 1.36 -30.82 11.41
C SER A 165 0.69 -31.24 10.11
N ASP A 166 1.23 -30.78 8.95
CA ASP A 166 0.61 -31.05 7.66
C ASP A 166 1.15 -32.36 7.08
N ALA A 167 0.26 -33.22 6.65
CA ALA A 167 0.64 -34.51 6.01
C ALA A 167 1.37 -34.29 4.68
N THR A 168 1.08 -33.21 3.99
CA THR A 168 1.72 -32.77 2.73
C THR A 168 2.23 -31.33 2.88
N PRO A 169 3.38 -31.13 3.58
CA PRO A 169 3.88 -29.79 3.88
C PRO A 169 4.17 -28.96 2.63
N VAL A 170 4.75 -29.58 1.57
CA VAL A 170 5.00 -28.93 0.30
C VAL A 170 3.69 -28.86 -0.49
N SER A 171 3.01 -27.72 -0.40
CA SER A 171 1.77 -27.45 -1.13
C SER A 171 1.72 -26.00 -1.58
N PHE A 172 0.93 -25.72 -2.60
CA PHE A 172 0.73 -24.37 -3.10
C PHE A 172 0.08 -23.44 -2.06
N ASP A 173 -0.79 -24.01 -1.20
CA ASP A 173 -1.38 -23.25 -0.08
C ASP A 173 -0.34 -22.89 0.98
N ASN A 174 0.54 -23.82 1.34
CA ASN A 174 1.59 -23.55 2.31
C ASN A 174 2.69 -22.63 1.76
N MET A 175 2.97 -22.70 0.45
CA MET A 175 3.81 -21.70 -0.22
C MET A 175 3.24 -20.29 -0.01
N ALA A 176 1.95 -20.11 -0.28
CA ALA A 176 1.30 -18.81 -0.13
C ALA A 176 1.22 -18.35 1.35
N LYS A 177 0.97 -19.26 2.30
CA LYS A 177 1.03 -18.95 3.75
C LYS A 177 2.42 -18.52 4.20
N ALA A 178 3.47 -19.14 3.67
CA ALA A 178 4.84 -18.76 4.00
C ALA A 178 5.18 -17.38 3.43
N VAL A 179 4.78 -17.08 2.17
CA VAL A 179 4.95 -15.75 1.57
C VAL A 179 4.20 -14.70 2.39
N GLU A 180 2.93 -14.93 2.77
CA GLU A 180 2.18 -14.05 3.68
C GLU A 180 2.94 -13.81 4.98
N ALA A 181 3.45 -14.87 5.63
CA ALA A 181 4.20 -14.74 6.87
C ALA A 181 5.44 -13.85 6.73
N PHE A 182 6.15 -13.93 5.62
CA PHE A 182 7.25 -13.02 5.32
C PHE A 182 6.76 -11.59 5.08
N GLU A 183 5.72 -11.39 4.27
CA GLU A 183 5.20 -10.05 3.95
C GLU A 183 4.67 -9.31 5.19
N THR A 184 4.24 -10.04 6.25
CA THR A 184 3.87 -9.42 7.52
C THR A 184 5.04 -8.71 8.23
N THR A 185 6.27 -9.06 7.88
CA THR A 185 7.48 -8.41 8.41
C THR A 185 7.89 -7.17 7.63
N LEU A 186 7.27 -6.93 6.46
CA LEU A 186 7.57 -5.80 5.59
C LEU A 186 6.80 -4.53 6.02
N ILE A 187 6.91 -4.18 7.30
CA ILE A 187 6.32 -2.95 7.85
C ILE A 187 7.38 -1.86 7.99
N THR A 188 6.95 -0.60 7.91
CA THR A 188 7.82 0.58 7.97
C THR A 188 7.40 1.52 9.10
N PRO A 189 7.68 1.16 10.37
CA PRO A 189 7.34 1.98 11.53
C PRO A 189 8.23 3.23 11.62
N ASN A 190 7.97 4.06 12.66
CA ASN A 190 8.79 5.21 13.04
C ASN A 190 8.97 6.27 11.95
N ALA A 191 8.02 6.40 11.02
CA ALA A 191 7.95 7.57 10.17
C ALA A 191 7.92 8.84 11.04
N ARG A 192 8.47 9.98 10.58
CA ARG A 192 8.42 11.24 11.35
C ARG A 192 6.98 11.60 11.71
N PHE A 193 6.02 11.30 10.84
CA PHE A 193 4.60 11.45 11.14
C PHE A 193 4.13 10.52 12.27
N ASP A 194 4.66 9.28 12.37
CA ASP A 194 4.33 8.39 13.50
C ASP A 194 4.82 8.95 14.84
N LEU A 195 6.01 9.55 14.86
CA LEU A 195 6.55 10.21 16.06
C LEU A 195 5.67 11.42 16.45
N PHE A 196 5.23 12.21 15.47
CA PHE A 196 4.29 13.30 15.68
C PHE A 196 2.97 12.80 16.29
N LEU A 197 2.36 11.73 15.75
CA LEU A 197 1.15 11.13 16.32
C LEU A 197 1.35 10.60 17.75
N LYS A 198 2.57 10.18 18.10
CA LYS A 198 2.93 9.69 19.45
C LYS A 198 3.28 10.81 20.45
N GLY A 199 3.18 12.08 20.06
CA GLY A 199 3.36 13.21 20.97
C GLY A 199 4.58 14.09 20.70
N ASP A 200 5.49 13.72 19.80
CA ASP A 200 6.63 14.56 19.43
C ASP A 200 6.22 15.66 18.44
N ALA A 201 5.80 16.80 18.97
CA ALA A 201 5.40 17.96 18.16
C ALA A 201 6.53 18.53 17.29
N THR A 202 7.79 18.13 17.52
CA THR A 202 8.96 18.60 16.78
C THR A 202 9.37 17.66 15.65
N ALA A 203 8.78 16.46 15.58
CA ALA A 203 9.10 15.43 14.57
C ALA A 203 8.84 15.89 13.12
N ILE A 204 7.91 16.84 12.94
CA ILE A 204 7.59 17.46 11.66
C ILE A 204 7.68 18.98 11.78
N ASN A 205 8.18 19.63 10.71
CA ASN A 205 8.39 21.09 10.66
C ASN A 205 7.09 21.85 10.28
N ASP A 206 7.15 23.18 10.28
CA ASP A 206 5.96 24.03 10.06
C ASP A 206 5.38 23.89 8.63
N VAL A 207 6.20 23.67 7.60
CA VAL A 207 5.72 23.41 6.23
C VAL A 207 4.98 22.07 6.18
N GLU A 208 5.51 21.05 6.81
CA GLU A 208 4.91 19.71 6.90
C GLU A 208 3.62 19.74 7.73
N LYS A 209 3.58 20.52 8.82
CA LYS A 209 2.35 20.77 9.59
C LYS A 209 1.30 21.51 8.77
N LYS A 210 1.69 22.52 7.98
CA LYS A 210 0.79 23.17 7.03
C LYS A 210 0.22 22.17 6.03
N GLY A 211 1.07 21.29 5.47
CA GLY A 211 0.64 20.23 4.55
C GLY A 211 -0.33 19.25 5.17
N LEU A 212 -0.08 18.81 6.40
CA LEU A 212 -0.99 17.94 7.16
C LEU A 212 -2.35 18.62 7.41
N ARG A 213 -2.35 19.90 7.81
CA ARG A 213 -3.59 20.68 8.00
C ARG A 213 -4.38 20.74 6.69
N LEU A 214 -3.74 21.10 5.58
CA LEU A 214 -4.35 21.12 4.26
C LEU A 214 -4.91 19.74 3.85
N PHE A 215 -4.17 18.67 4.11
CA PHE A 215 -4.59 17.30 3.81
C PHE A 215 -5.87 16.90 4.56
N ILE A 216 -6.01 17.35 5.81
CA ILE A 216 -7.23 17.14 6.61
C ILE A 216 -8.37 18.06 6.13
N ASP A 217 -8.13 19.37 6.07
CA ASP A 217 -9.16 20.38 5.83
C ASP A 217 -9.76 20.31 4.43
N LYS A 218 -8.95 19.95 3.42
CA LYS A 218 -9.44 19.73 2.04
C LYS A 218 -10.12 18.38 1.83
N GLY A 219 -10.16 17.49 2.84
CA GLY A 219 -10.91 16.24 2.81
C GLY A 219 -10.14 15.02 2.30
N CYS A 220 -8.83 15.12 2.00
CA CYS A 220 -8.02 13.96 1.55
C CYS A 220 -8.05 12.83 2.58
N ALA A 221 -8.05 13.17 3.88
CA ALA A 221 -8.09 12.24 4.99
C ALA A 221 -9.37 11.38 5.03
N GLY A 222 -10.46 11.79 4.36
CA GLY A 222 -11.70 11.01 4.28
C GLY A 222 -11.54 9.68 3.56
N CYS A 223 -10.63 9.61 2.55
CA CYS A 223 -10.30 8.37 1.86
C CYS A 223 -8.94 7.81 2.30
N HIS A 224 -8.03 8.67 2.72
CA HIS A 224 -6.68 8.35 3.11
C HIS A 224 -6.48 8.47 4.63
N GLY A 225 -7.33 7.78 5.41
CA GLY A 225 -7.23 7.69 6.87
C GLY A 225 -6.60 6.37 7.36
N GLY A 226 -6.61 6.19 8.70
CA GLY A 226 -6.18 4.98 9.39
C GLY A 226 -4.66 4.78 9.43
N VAL A 227 -4.24 3.54 9.76
CA VAL A 227 -2.83 3.18 9.97
C VAL A 227 -1.98 3.35 8.70
N ASN A 228 -2.57 3.05 7.53
CA ASN A 228 -1.86 3.02 6.25
C ASN A 228 -2.07 4.30 5.42
N LEU A 229 -2.78 5.29 5.94
CA LEU A 229 -3.26 6.47 5.22
C LEU A 229 -3.89 6.05 3.88
N GLY A 230 -4.93 5.24 3.93
CA GLY A 230 -5.56 4.52 2.84
C GLY A 230 -5.52 3.01 3.06
N GLY A 231 -5.88 2.23 2.06
CA GLY A 231 -5.90 0.77 2.13
C GLY A 231 -7.11 0.17 2.85
N ALA A 232 -7.91 0.96 3.57
CA ALA A 232 -8.98 0.50 4.45
C ALA A 232 -10.35 0.41 3.78
N ALA A 233 -10.57 1.10 2.66
CA ALA A 233 -11.87 1.16 2.01
C ALA A 233 -11.75 1.38 0.49
N TYR A 234 -12.89 1.29 -0.19
CA TYR A 234 -13.01 1.45 -1.64
C TYR A 234 -13.76 2.72 -1.96
N PHE A 235 -13.29 3.43 -2.99
CA PHE A 235 -13.91 4.67 -3.43
C PHE A 235 -13.92 4.77 -4.96
N PRO A 236 -14.91 5.42 -5.57
CA PRO A 236 -14.88 5.77 -6.97
C PRO A 236 -13.67 6.68 -7.26
N PHE A 237 -12.98 6.44 -8.37
CA PHE A 237 -11.91 7.31 -8.82
C PHE A 237 -12.42 8.30 -9.86
N GLY A 238 -12.31 9.58 -9.56
CA GLY A 238 -12.87 10.67 -10.38
C GLY A 238 -14.32 10.98 -10.01
N VAL A 239 -14.55 11.33 -8.73
CA VAL A 239 -15.88 11.67 -8.21
C VAL A 239 -16.31 13.05 -8.69
N ALA A 240 -15.40 14.02 -8.67
CA ALA A 240 -15.68 15.40 -9.04
C ALA A 240 -15.48 15.65 -10.54
N GLN A 241 -14.43 15.10 -11.11
CA GLN A 241 -14.13 15.19 -12.53
C GLN A 241 -13.65 13.83 -13.05
N ASN A 242 -13.92 13.56 -14.32
CA ASN A 242 -13.42 12.35 -14.96
C ASN A 242 -11.91 12.49 -15.25
N PRO A 243 -11.04 11.65 -14.67
CA PRO A 243 -9.64 11.61 -15.05
C PRO A 243 -9.47 11.33 -16.54
N SER A 244 -8.35 11.74 -17.12
CA SER A 244 -8.01 11.37 -18.49
C SER A 244 -7.93 9.85 -18.65
N GLU A 245 -8.16 9.32 -19.88
CA GLU A 245 -8.03 7.89 -20.15
C GLU A 245 -6.63 7.33 -19.90
N LEU A 246 -5.60 8.18 -19.92
CA LEU A 246 -4.24 7.79 -19.54
C LEU A 246 -4.14 7.42 -18.04
N ILE A 247 -4.90 8.12 -17.20
CA ILE A 247 -4.91 7.95 -15.74
C ILE A 247 -5.96 6.93 -15.30
N ARG A 248 -7.14 6.96 -15.94
CA ARG A 248 -8.26 6.04 -15.68
C ARG A 248 -8.83 5.52 -16.99
N PRO A 249 -8.22 4.46 -17.58
CA PRO A 249 -8.70 3.87 -18.82
C PRO A 249 -10.16 3.42 -18.72
N PHE A 250 -10.96 3.71 -19.73
CA PHE A 250 -12.37 3.30 -19.76
C PHE A 250 -12.55 1.78 -19.67
N ALA A 251 -11.60 1.02 -20.19
CA ALA A 251 -11.61 -0.44 -20.16
C ALA A 251 -11.33 -1.01 -18.76
N ASP A 252 -10.67 -0.25 -17.86
CA ASP A 252 -10.41 -0.68 -16.50
C ASP A 252 -11.56 -0.27 -15.57
N LYS A 253 -12.51 -1.17 -15.40
CA LYS A 253 -13.71 -0.96 -14.60
C LYS A 253 -13.50 -1.08 -13.09
N GLY A 254 -12.26 -1.33 -12.64
CA GLY A 254 -11.95 -1.43 -11.20
C GLY A 254 -12.70 -2.60 -10.54
N ARG A 255 -13.33 -2.30 -9.40
CA ARG A 255 -13.98 -3.29 -8.53
C ARG A 255 -15.19 -3.98 -9.17
N SER A 256 -15.89 -3.35 -10.12
CA SER A 256 -17.00 -4.00 -10.80
C SER A 256 -16.59 -5.26 -11.58
N ALA A 257 -15.32 -5.38 -11.96
CA ALA A 257 -14.78 -6.62 -12.52
C ALA A 257 -14.82 -7.79 -11.52
N VAL A 258 -14.83 -7.50 -10.22
CA VAL A 258 -14.91 -8.48 -9.12
C VAL A 258 -16.36 -8.70 -8.69
N THR A 259 -17.08 -7.63 -8.39
CA THR A 259 -18.44 -7.68 -7.82
C THR A 259 -19.53 -7.95 -8.87
N LYS A 260 -19.24 -7.73 -10.16
CA LYS A 260 -20.19 -7.79 -11.27
C LYS A 260 -21.34 -6.76 -11.16
N SER A 261 -21.14 -5.74 -10.37
CA SER A 261 -22.08 -4.63 -10.17
C SER A 261 -21.58 -3.36 -10.86
N SER A 262 -22.38 -2.74 -11.70
CA SER A 262 -22.05 -1.44 -12.32
C SER A 262 -21.98 -0.29 -11.32
N ALA A 263 -22.55 -0.46 -10.13
CA ALA A 263 -22.37 0.51 -9.04
C ALA A 263 -20.92 0.61 -8.55
N ASP A 264 -20.09 -0.41 -8.84
CA ASP A 264 -18.67 -0.45 -8.52
C ASP A 264 -17.76 -0.11 -9.72
N ASP A 265 -18.32 0.45 -10.81
CA ASP A 265 -17.52 0.90 -11.94
C ASP A 265 -16.55 2.00 -11.51
N PHE A 266 -15.28 1.82 -11.88
CA PHE A 266 -14.16 2.71 -11.51
C PHE A 266 -13.95 2.87 -9.99
N VAL A 267 -14.48 1.96 -9.18
CA VAL A 267 -14.18 1.88 -7.76
C VAL A 267 -12.87 1.14 -7.55
N PHE A 268 -11.99 1.72 -6.74
CA PHE A 268 -10.71 1.13 -6.37
C PHE A 268 -10.50 1.22 -4.85
N ARG A 269 -9.65 0.35 -4.31
CA ARG A 269 -9.18 0.52 -2.94
C ARG A 269 -8.31 1.78 -2.89
N ALA A 270 -8.61 2.70 -1.95
CA ALA A 270 -7.77 3.86 -1.74
C ALA A 270 -6.30 3.42 -1.56
N ALA A 271 -5.41 3.99 -2.35
CA ALA A 271 -3.99 3.63 -2.27
C ALA A 271 -3.41 4.02 -0.90
N PRO A 272 -2.68 3.13 -0.21
CA PRO A 272 -1.97 3.51 1.00
C PRO A 272 -0.91 4.55 0.66
N LEU A 273 -0.72 5.55 1.54
CA LEU A 273 0.23 6.64 1.31
C LEU A 273 1.54 6.50 2.09
N ARG A 274 1.67 5.51 2.97
CA ARG A 274 2.96 5.20 3.61
C ARG A 274 4.04 4.99 2.56
N ASN A 275 5.20 5.62 2.72
CA ASN A 275 6.32 5.57 1.77
C ASN A 275 6.00 6.09 0.36
N VAL A 276 4.94 6.89 0.18
CA VAL A 276 4.49 7.33 -1.15
C VAL A 276 5.57 8.09 -1.91
N ALA A 277 6.41 8.85 -1.22
CA ALA A 277 7.52 9.60 -1.83
C ALA A 277 8.59 8.71 -2.49
N LEU A 278 8.66 7.41 -2.17
CA LEU A 278 9.61 6.44 -2.71
C LEU A 278 9.07 5.67 -3.92
N ARG A 279 7.80 5.89 -4.33
CA ARG A 279 7.07 4.92 -5.15
C ARG A 279 6.57 5.46 -6.49
N ALA A 280 7.27 6.44 -7.08
CA ALA A 280 6.97 6.83 -8.46
C ALA A 280 7.13 5.62 -9.42
N PRO A 281 6.35 5.58 -10.52
CA PRO A 281 5.22 6.42 -10.88
C PRO A 281 3.94 6.11 -10.09
N TYR A 282 2.93 6.98 -10.18
CA TYR A 282 1.71 6.94 -9.36
C TYR A 282 0.49 6.44 -10.13
N PHE A 283 -0.59 6.18 -9.38
CA PHE A 283 -1.86 5.55 -9.79
C PHE A 283 -1.73 4.10 -10.26
N HIS A 284 -2.87 3.46 -10.49
CA HIS A 284 -2.93 2.07 -10.94
C HIS A 284 -2.43 1.87 -12.38
N THR A 285 -2.37 2.93 -13.17
CA THR A 285 -1.79 2.92 -14.51
C THR A 285 -0.29 3.22 -14.54
N GLY A 286 0.26 3.81 -13.45
CA GLY A 286 1.66 4.18 -13.38
C GLY A 286 2.07 5.27 -14.38
N GLN A 287 1.18 6.16 -14.78
CA GLN A 287 1.43 7.16 -15.81
C GLN A 287 1.83 8.53 -15.27
N VAL A 288 1.78 8.74 -13.97
CA VAL A 288 2.14 9.99 -13.31
C VAL A 288 3.46 9.83 -12.58
N TRP A 289 4.43 10.68 -12.88
CA TRP A 289 5.83 10.48 -12.45
C TRP A 289 6.26 11.36 -11.29
N THR A 290 5.53 12.43 -10.99
CA THR A 290 5.85 13.30 -9.86
C THR A 290 4.75 13.26 -8.81
N LEU A 291 5.13 13.42 -7.53
CA LEU A 291 4.17 13.42 -6.44
C LEU A 291 3.31 14.69 -6.47
N GLU A 292 3.87 15.80 -6.92
CA GLU A 292 3.17 17.08 -7.12
C GLU A 292 2.03 16.93 -8.14
N GLU A 293 2.30 16.29 -9.27
CA GLU A 293 1.28 16.02 -10.29
C GLU A 293 0.19 15.09 -9.71
N ALA A 294 0.57 14.03 -8.99
CA ALA A 294 -0.38 13.11 -8.38
C ALA A 294 -1.29 13.81 -7.36
N VAL A 295 -0.73 14.71 -6.53
CA VAL A 295 -1.50 15.51 -5.55
C VAL A 295 -2.48 16.45 -6.26
N ASN A 296 -2.05 17.15 -7.31
CA ASN A 296 -2.90 18.06 -8.06
C ASN A 296 -4.04 17.33 -8.79
N LEU A 297 -3.76 16.16 -9.40
CA LEU A 297 -4.78 15.32 -10.02
C LEU A 297 -5.81 14.83 -9.00
N MET A 298 -5.36 14.35 -7.84
CA MET A 298 -6.28 13.91 -6.77
C MET A 298 -7.14 15.08 -6.25
N ALA A 299 -6.57 16.27 -6.10
CA ALA A 299 -7.33 17.45 -5.68
C ALA A 299 -8.41 17.82 -6.71
N ALA A 300 -8.06 17.82 -7.99
CA ALA A 300 -9.01 18.15 -9.07
C ALA A 300 -10.07 17.06 -9.26
N ASP A 301 -9.63 15.79 -9.43
CA ASP A 301 -10.50 14.71 -9.86
C ASP A 301 -11.41 14.19 -8.73
N GLN A 302 -10.94 14.24 -7.47
CA GLN A 302 -11.71 13.74 -6.33
C GLN A 302 -12.47 14.83 -5.57
N LEU A 303 -11.92 16.06 -5.49
CA LEU A 303 -12.40 17.08 -4.57
C LEU A 303 -12.89 18.36 -5.27
N ASN A 304 -12.70 18.47 -6.59
CA ASN A 304 -12.96 19.70 -7.38
C ASN A 304 -12.15 20.90 -6.86
N GLU A 305 -10.94 20.65 -6.36
CA GLU A 305 -10.04 21.64 -5.78
C GLU A 305 -8.90 21.97 -6.76
N THR A 306 -8.54 23.26 -6.82
CA THR A 306 -7.32 23.72 -7.49
C THR A 306 -6.36 24.20 -6.42
N LEU A 307 -5.23 23.50 -6.26
CA LEU A 307 -4.20 23.86 -5.31
C LEU A 307 -3.27 24.93 -5.88
N THR A 308 -2.86 25.86 -5.03
CA THR A 308 -1.73 26.74 -5.35
C THR A 308 -0.41 25.96 -5.29
N PRO A 309 0.67 26.43 -5.94
CA PRO A 309 1.99 25.78 -5.82
C PRO A 309 2.47 25.62 -4.38
N ASP A 310 2.20 26.60 -3.52
CA ASP A 310 2.56 26.54 -2.10
C ASP A 310 1.76 25.47 -1.32
N GLU A 311 0.47 25.31 -1.63
CA GLU A 311 -0.36 24.25 -1.02
C GLU A 311 0.09 22.86 -1.49
N THR A 312 0.34 22.70 -2.80
CA THR A 312 0.87 21.46 -3.36
C THR A 312 2.20 21.11 -2.70
N GLY A 313 3.14 22.06 -2.62
CA GLY A 313 4.44 21.87 -1.99
C GLY A 313 4.33 21.48 -0.51
N ALA A 314 3.42 22.10 0.23
CA ALA A 314 3.19 21.76 1.64
C ALA A 314 2.62 20.35 1.80
N ILE A 315 1.62 19.95 1.00
CA ILE A 315 1.06 18.59 1.02
C ILE A 315 2.13 17.56 0.66
N VAL A 316 2.94 17.81 -0.37
CA VAL A 316 4.05 16.93 -0.76
C VAL A 316 5.08 16.79 0.35
N ALA A 317 5.41 17.90 1.03
CA ALA A 317 6.31 17.88 2.19
C ALA A 317 5.73 17.00 3.32
N PHE A 318 4.44 17.14 3.63
CA PHE A 318 3.76 16.24 4.58
C PHE A 318 3.85 14.77 4.14
N LEU A 319 3.53 14.46 2.88
CA LEU A 319 3.60 13.09 2.36
C LEU A 319 5.02 12.50 2.44
N GLY A 320 6.06 13.33 2.37
CA GLY A 320 7.45 12.93 2.62
C GLY A 320 7.69 12.42 4.05
N THR A 321 6.94 12.93 5.04
CA THR A 321 7.05 12.50 6.44
C THR A 321 6.53 11.09 6.70
N LEU A 322 5.82 10.49 5.72
CA LEU A 322 5.23 9.15 5.81
C LEU A 322 6.22 8.03 5.50
N THR A 323 7.46 8.36 5.21
CA THR A 323 8.54 7.38 4.99
C THR A 323 9.06 6.92 6.35
N GLY A 324 8.82 5.63 6.66
CA GLY A 324 9.27 5.01 7.91
C GLY A 324 10.59 4.25 7.75
N ASP A 325 11.00 3.58 8.82
CA ASP A 325 12.16 2.71 8.84
C ASP A 325 11.95 1.56 7.85
N GLN A 326 12.85 1.44 6.87
CA GLN A 326 12.75 0.39 5.87
C GLN A 326 13.20 -0.95 6.45
N PRO A 327 12.49 -2.06 6.17
CA PRO A 327 12.86 -3.38 6.67
C PRO A 327 14.25 -3.78 6.16
N ARG A 328 15.10 -4.26 7.07
CA ARG A 328 16.43 -4.80 6.72
C ARG A 328 16.24 -6.25 6.27
N ILE A 329 16.39 -6.49 4.98
CA ILE A 329 16.23 -7.81 4.39
C ILE A 329 17.58 -8.32 3.90
N GLU A 330 18.03 -9.43 4.47
CA GLU A 330 19.16 -10.17 3.92
C GLU A 330 18.69 -11.00 2.72
N TYR A 331 19.41 -10.91 1.61
CA TYR A 331 19.14 -11.76 0.45
C TYR A 331 19.33 -13.23 0.83
N PRO A 332 18.33 -14.10 0.61
CA PRO A 332 18.47 -15.51 0.95
C PRO A 332 19.40 -16.24 -0.02
N ILE A 333 20.16 -17.19 0.51
CA ILE A 333 20.78 -18.22 -0.33
C ILE A 333 19.69 -19.26 -0.63
N LEU A 334 19.31 -19.34 -1.91
CA LEU A 334 18.28 -20.27 -2.35
C LEU A 334 18.84 -21.69 -2.45
N PRO A 335 18.05 -22.72 -2.14
CA PRO A 335 18.46 -24.11 -2.30
C PRO A 335 18.94 -24.41 -3.73
N PRO A 336 19.98 -25.24 -3.90
CA PRO A 336 20.41 -25.65 -5.23
C PRO A 336 19.34 -26.52 -5.91
N ARG A 337 19.37 -26.56 -7.25
CA ARG A 337 18.51 -27.46 -8.03
C ARG A 337 18.83 -28.92 -7.69
N GLY A 338 17.82 -29.73 -7.51
CA GLY A 338 17.95 -31.18 -7.52
C GLY A 338 18.10 -31.73 -8.96
N LYS A 339 18.46 -32.99 -9.10
CA LYS A 339 18.58 -33.64 -10.42
C LYS A 339 17.26 -33.68 -11.20
N ASP A 340 16.13 -33.74 -10.48
CA ASP A 340 14.78 -33.84 -11.04
C ASP A 340 14.04 -32.48 -11.07
N THR A 341 14.75 -31.37 -10.75
CA THR A 341 14.12 -30.04 -10.79
C THR A 341 13.79 -29.66 -12.23
N PRO A 342 12.52 -29.32 -12.54
CA PRO A 342 12.09 -28.96 -13.89
C PRO A 342 12.94 -27.85 -14.51
N HIS A 343 13.18 -27.93 -15.83
CA HIS A 343 13.87 -26.87 -16.57
C HIS A 343 12.96 -25.69 -16.86
N PRO A 344 13.54 -24.47 -17.07
CA PRO A 344 12.79 -23.31 -17.51
C PRO A 344 12.02 -23.55 -18.82
N GLN A 345 10.85 -22.93 -18.95
CA GLN A 345 10.06 -22.91 -20.18
C GLN A 345 9.81 -21.45 -20.57
N TYR A 346 10.34 -21.05 -21.72
CA TYR A 346 10.27 -19.67 -22.23
C TYR A 346 9.06 -19.44 -23.15
#